data_ed100299e93e1610dbca19846d81a59c
#
_entry.id   ed100299e93e1610dbca19846d81a59c
#
_cell.length_a   1.000
_cell.length_b   1.000
_cell.length_c   1.000
_cell.angle_alpha   90.00
_cell.angle_beta   90.00
_cell.angle_gamma   90.00
#
_symmetry.space_group_name_H-M   'P 1'
#
loop_
_entity.id
_entity.type
_entity.pdbx_description
1 polymer ?
#
loop_
_entity_poly.entity_id
_entity_poly.type
_entity_poly.pdbx_seq_one_letter_code
_entity_poly.pdbx_strand_id
1 'polypeptide(L)'
;MRGIGSGCVKTGLMLTALSLLASCSAPAKTQPTIKNLPMYQQWQLQPGDSVAGYKVSGGLGDISIVLGGHSIYAPSEGDTYIDARGCVYFASADTPAYLYRFCGLKTPKLGHLQSGQAIGTGDTLQFAALLRQPNGKWALVEPDKSLLERTLKPQ
;
A
#
# COMPACT_ATOMS: atom_id res chain seq x y z
N MET A 1 -38.08 61.74 56.86
CA MET A 1 -37.99 63.19 56.59
C MET A 1 -37.58 63.29 55.12
N ARG A 2 -38.57 63.63 54.30
CA ARG A 2 -38.61 64.89 53.46
C ARG A 2 -37.37 64.96 52.53
N GLY A 3 -37.52 65.11 51.23
CA GLY A 3 -38.57 65.65 50.33
C GLY A 3 -38.02 65.47 48.93
N ILE A 4 -38.84 65.19 48.02
CA ILE A 4 -39.51 66.08 47.06
C ILE A 4 -38.52 66.90 46.18
N GLY A 5 -38.68 66.76 44.89
CA GLY A 5 -38.28 67.71 43.88
C GLY A 5 -38.04 67.02 42.54
N SER A 6 -39.05 66.77 41.79
CA SER A 6 -39.74 67.55 40.77
C SER A 6 -38.82 68.07 39.68
N GLY A 7 -39.08 67.57 38.47
CA GLY A 7 -39.27 68.39 37.29
C GLY A 7 -38.15 68.39 36.26
N CYS A 8 -38.42 67.90 35.19
CA CYS A 8 -38.60 68.67 33.96
C CYS A 8 -38.20 67.88 32.73
N VAL A 9 -39.17 67.68 31.97
CA VAL A 9 -39.22 67.39 30.54
C VAL A 9 -38.25 68.30 29.78
N LYS A 10 -37.48 67.78 28.83
CA LYS A 10 -37.34 68.39 27.48
C LYS A 10 -36.68 67.40 26.53
N THR A 11 -37.51 66.94 25.63
CA THR A 11 -37.35 66.99 24.15
C THR A 11 -35.96 66.79 23.57
N GLY A 12 -35.86 65.72 22.79
CA GLY A 12 -35.32 65.82 21.43
C GLY A 12 -33.84 65.56 21.29
N LEU A 13 -33.48 64.44 20.86
CA LEU A 13 -32.80 64.35 19.58
C LEU A 13 -32.60 62.88 19.23
N MET A 14 -33.30 62.48 18.18
CA MET A 14 -33.18 61.19 17.54
C MET A 14 -31.80 61.12 16.85
N LEU A 15 -30.82 60.55 17.48
CA LEU A 15 -29.56 60.18 16.82
C LEU A 15 -29.66 58.71 16.46
N THR A 16 -30.01 58.46 15.22
CA THR A 16 -29.86 57.14 14.57
C THR A 16 -28.39 56.78 14.52
N ALA A 17 -27.95 55.95 15.46
CA ALA A 17 -26.64 55.30 15.41
C ALA A 17 -26.73 54.25 14.31
N LEU A 18 -26.20 54.57 13.14
CA LEU A 18 -25.99 53.67 12.03
C LEU A 18 -24.84 52.74 12.43
N SER A 19 -25.20 51.58 12.97
CA SER A 19 -24.22 50.52 13.30
C SER A 19 -23.69 49.95 11.99
N LEU A 20 -22.50 50.41 11.61
CA LEU A 20 -21.70 49.76 10.56
C LEU A 20 -21.29 48.38 11.03
N LEU A 21 -22.05 47.38 10.62
CA LEU A 21 -21.62 45.98 10.72
C LEU A 21 -20.45 45.81 9.76
N ALA A 22 -19.23 45.97 10.28
CA ALA A 22 -18.03 45.55 9.60
C ALA A 22 -18.06 44.01 9.51
N SER A 23 -18.63 43.50 8.40
CA SER A 23 -18.55 42.10 8.05
C SER A 23 -17.07 41.80 7.77
N CYS A 24 -16.38 41.21 8.74
CA CYS A 24 -15.08 40.59 8.51
C CYS A 24 -15.30 39.35 7.63
N SER A 25 -15.26 39.54 6.32
CA SER A 25 -15.13 38.43 5.38
C SER A 25 -13.75 37.81 5.60
N ALA A 26 -13.69 36.73 6.39
CA ALA A 26 -12.51 35.91 6.47
C ALA A 26 -12.16 35.42 5.05
N PRO A 27 -10.90 35.48 4.63
CA PRO A 27 -10.52 34.96 3.33
C PRO A 27 -10.90 33.49 3.29
N ALA A 28 -11.73 33.11 2.30
CA ALA A 28 -12.08 31.73 2.05
C ALA A 28 -10.76 30.96 1.87
N LYS A 29 -10.47 30.05 2.80
CA LYS A 29 -9.37 29.11 2.64
C LYS A 29 -9.67 28.31 1.40
N THR A 30 -8.98 28.60 0.31
CA THR A 30 -9.01 27.80 -0.90
C THR A 30 -8.57 26.41 -0.52
N GLN A 31 -9.52 25.48 -0.39
CA GLN A 31 -9.18 24.07 -0.18
C GLN A 31 -8.35 23.63 -1.38
N PRO A 32 -7.19 22.99 -1.16
CA PRO A 32 -6.42 22.49 -2.27
C PRO A 32 -7.28 21.52 -3.05
N THR A 33 -7.46 21.80 -4.33
CA THR A 33 -8.18 20.91 -5.24
C THR A 33 -7.39 19.60 -5.28
N ILE A 34 -7.96 18.55 -4.72
CA ILE A 34 -7.38 17.22 -4.83
C ILE A 34 -7.45 16.86 -6.31
N LYS A 35 -6.33 16.95 -7.03
CA LYS A 35 -6.23 16.37 -8.35
C LYS A 35 -6.51 14.87 -8.19
N ASN A 36 -7.55 14.38 -8.87
CA ASN A 36 -7.73 12.95 -9.05
C ASN A 36 -6.53 12.42 -9.84
N LEU A 37 -5.48 12.06 -9.12
CA LEU A 37 -4.41 11.27 -9.68
C LEU A 37 -4.97 9.85 -9.78
N PRO A 38 -5.02 9.27 -10.99
CA PRO A 38 -5.39 7.87 -11.12
C PRO A 38 -4.36 7.02 -10.37
N MET A 39 -4.71 6.60 -9.15
CA MET A 39 -3.85 5.81 -8.28
C MET A 39 -3.92 4.31 -8.61
N TYR A 40 -4.42 3.95 -9.78
CA TYR A 40 -4.47 2.58 -10.26
C TYR A 40 -3.26 2.30 -11.13
N GLN A 41 -2.21 1.77 -10.52
CA GLN A 41 -1.30 0.91 -11.24
C GLN A 41 -2.02 -0.44 -11.39
N GLN A 42 -2.72 -0.61 -12.50
CA GLN A 42 -3.33 -1.89 -12.83
C GLN A 42 -2.22 -2.86 -13.17
N TRP A 43 -2.06 -3.89 -12.36
CA TRP A 43 -1.09 -4.95 -12.64
C TRP A 43 -1.51 -5.74 -13.88
N GLN A 44 -0.54 -6.22 -14.64
CA GLN A 44 -0.80 -7.01 -15.85
C GLN A 44 -1.46 -8.34 -15.51
N LEU A 45 -1.05 -8.97 -14.40
CA LEU A 45 -1.64 -10.21 -13.92
C LEU A 45 -2.86 -9.92 -13.04
N GLN A 46 -4.01 -10.41 -13.49
CA GLN A 46 -5.30 -10.23 -12.83
C GLN A 46 -5.84 -11.58 -12.31
N PRO A 47 -6.73 -11.57 -11.30
CA PRO A 47 -7.47 -12.77 -10.91
C PRO A 47 -8.19 -13.37 -12.12
N GLY A 48 -7.97 -14.67 -12.34
CA GLY A 48 -8.49 -15.42 -13.50
C GLY A 48 -7.44 -15.70 -14.57
N ASP A 49 -6.34 -14.94 -14.61
CA ASP A 49 -5.21 -15.22 -15.50
C ASP A 49 -4.48 -16.51 -15.10
N SER A 50 -3.58 -16.93 -15.98
CA SER A 50 -2.68 -18.05 -15.74
C SER A 50 -1.23 -17.65 -15.97
N VAL A 51 -0.34 -18.12 -15.10
CA VAL A 51 1.10 -18.01 -15.25
C VAL A 51 1.75 -19.37 -15.05
N ALA A 52 2.58 -19.78 -16.00
CA ALA A 52 3.22 -21.11 -16.02
C ALA A 52 2.24 -22.29 -15.90
N GLY A 53 0.98 -22.12 -16.29
CA GLY A 53 -0.08 -23.12 -16.15
C GLY A 53 -0.84 -23.09 -14.82
N TYR A 54 -0.43 -22.25 -13.89
CA TYR A 54 -1.09 -22.06 -12.59
C TYR A 54 -2.06 -20.88 -12.64
N LYS A 55 -3.21 -21.02 -11.97
CA LYS A 55 -4.25 -19.99 -11.94
C LYS A 55 -3.92 -18.90 -10.91
N VAL A 56 -4.06 -17.65 -11.33
CA VAL A 56 -4.02 -16.48 -10.44
C VAL A 56 -5.39 -16.31 -9.79
N SER A 57 -5.43 -16.33 -8.45
CA SER A 57 -6.66 -16.22 -7.67
C SER A 57 -6.82 -14.87 -6.94
N GLY A 58 -5.75 -14.08 -6.85
CA GLY A 58 -5.74 -12.76 -6.21
C GLY A 58 -4.60 -11.88 -6.73
N GLY A 59 -4.72 -10.57 -6.59
CA GLY A 59 -3.75 -9.62 -7.15
C GLY A 59 -3.81 -8.21 -6.55
N LEU A 60 -4.07 -8.08 -5.24
CA LEU A 60 -4.02 -6.79 -4.55
C LEU A 60 -2.87 -6.80 -3.54
N GLY A 61 -1.72 -6.28 -3.97
CA GLY A 61 -0.53 -6.16 -3.12
C GLY A 61 0.41 -7.38 -3.16
N ASP A 62 -0.09 -8.58 -3.33
CA ASP A 62 0.64 -9.78 -3.72
C ASP A 62 -0.15 -10.55 -4.78
N ILE A 63 0.50 -11.44 -5.49
CA ILE A 63 -0.14 -12.33 -6.45
C ILE A 63 -0.41 -13.65 -5.76
N SER A 64 -1.68 -14.02 -5.65
CA SER A 64 -2.11 -15.31 -5.13
C SER A 64 -2.23 -16.33 -6.27
N ILE A 65 -1.52 -17.44 -6.15
CA ILE A 65 -1.42 -18.49 -7.17
C ILE A 65 -1.87 -19.83 -6.58
N VAL A 66 -2.75 -20.51 -7.25
CA VAL A 66 -3.21 -21.85 -6.85
C VAL A 66 -2.16 -22.88 -7.26
N LEU A 67 -1.37 -23.36 -6.30
CA LEU A 67 -0.33 -24.38 -6.54
C LEU A 67 -0.86 -25.81 -6.54
N GLY A 68 -1.91 -26.10 -5.77
CA GLY A 68 -2.48 -27.46 -5.68
C GLY A 68 -1.50 -28.50 -5.13
N GLY A 69 -0.62 -28.11 -4.21
CA GLY A 69 0.40 -28.98 -3.62
C GLY A 69 1.74 -29.02 -4.36
N HIS A 70 1.86 -28.32 -5.49
CA HIS A 70 3.11 -28.29 -6.25
C HIS A 70 4.18 -27.43 -5.57
N SER A 71 5.43 -27.71 -5.94
CA SER A 71 6.61 -26.98 -5.46
C SER A 71 6.78 -25.65 -6.18
N ILE A 72 7.44 -24.71 -5.49
CA ILE A 72 8.07 -23.55 -6.10
C ILE A 72 9.60 -23.68 -6.04
N TYR A 73 10.29 -22.94 -6.91
CA TYR A 73 11.73 -23.10 -7.15
C TYR A 73 12.44 -21.76 -7.03
N ALA A 74 13.73 -21.81 -6.70
CA ALA A 74 14.60 -20.63 -6.66
C ALA A 74 14.78 -20.11 -8.10
N PRO A 75 14.37 -18.86 -8.39
CA PRO A 75 14.43 -18.30 -9.75
C PRO A 75 15.86 -17.97 -10.21
N SER A 76 16.81 -17.95 -9.28
CA SER A 76 18.25 -17.77 -9.45
C SER A 76 18.97 -18.36 -8.23
N GLU A 77 20.30 -18.29 -8.19
CA GLU A 77 21.05 -18.55 -6.97
C GLU A 77 20.77 -17.48 -5.92
N GLY A 78 20.59 -17.88 -4.65
CA GLY A 78 20.27 -16.95 -3.58
C GLY A 78 20.01 -17.62 -2.24
N ASP A 79 19.61 -16.81 -1.27
CA ASP A 79 19.38 -17.22 0.11
C ASP A 79 17.94 -17.04 0.52
N THR A 80 17.42 -18.01 1.28
CA THR A 80 16.07 -17.99 1.85
C THR A 80 16.11 -17.80 3.36
N TYR A 81 15.18 -16.95 3.83
CA TYR A 81 14.95 -16.65 5.24
C TYR A 81 13.47 -16.81 5.55
N ILE A 82 13.12 -17.05 6.80
CA ILE A 82 11.71 -17.15 7.22
C ILE A 82 11.41 -16.10 8.30
N ASP A 83 10.25 -15.46 8.21
CA ASP A 83 9.77 -14.53 9.26
C ASP A 83 8.92 -15.25 10.31
N ALA A 84 8.56 -14.53 11.38
CA ALA A 84 7.74 -15.06 12.47
C ALA A 84 6.32 -15.47 12.04
N ARG A 85 5.87 -15.05 10.86
CA ARG A 85 4.55 -15.39 10.29
C ARG A 85 4.61 -16.60 9.37
N GLY A 86 5.81 -17.15 9.14
CA GLY A 86 6.02 -18.30 8.27
C GLY A 86 6.16 -17.93 6.79
N CYS A 87 6.33 -16.66 6.44
CA CYS A 87 6.64 -16.25 5.07
C CYS A 87 8.14 -16.37 4.80
N VAL A 88 8.48 -16.95 3.66
CA VAL A 88 9.86 -17.10 3.19
C VAL A 88 10.26 -15.88 2.38
N TYR A 89 11.41 -15.33 2.64
CA TYR A 89 12.04 -14.27 1.86
C TYR A 89 13.20 -14.86 1.08
N PHE A 90 13.30 -14.50 -0.19
CA PHE A 90 14.38 -14.89 -1.08
C PHE A 90 15.14 -13.67 -1.56
N ALA A 91 16.45 -13.67 -1.36
CA ALA A 91 17.37 -12.62 -1.80
C ALA A 91 18.43 -13.22 -2.71
N SER A 92 18.76 -12.54 -3.81
CA SER A 92 19.79 -12.96 -4.76
C SER A 92 20.76 -11.82 -5.06
N ALA A 93 22.03 -12.16 -5.26
CA ALA A 93 23.03 -11.21 -5.73
C ALA A 93 22.77 -10.74 -7.16
N ASP A 94 22.05 -11.53 -7.97
CA ASP A 94 21.68 -11.17 -9.35
C ASP A 94 20.67 -10.03 -9.39
N THR A 95 19.88 -9.86 -8.33
CA THR A 95 18.84 -8.84 -8.21
C THR A 95 18.90 -8.13 -6.85
N PRO A 96 20.01 -7.43 -6.51
CA PRO A 96 20.27 -6.93 -5.15
C PRO A 96 19.30 -5.84 -4.69
N ALA A 97 18.57 -5.22 -5.63
CA ALA A 97 17.53 -4.23 -5.32
C ALA A 97 16.19 -4.87 -4.96
N TYR A 98 16.03 -6.18 -5.16
CA TYR A 98 14.77 -6.89 -4.95
C TYR A 98 14.84 -7.89 -3.80
N LEU A 99 13.70 -8.06 -3.15
CA LEU A 99 13.46 -9.10 -2.17
C LEU A 99 12.11 -9.75 -2.52
N TYR A 100 12.09 -11.06 -2.63
CA TYR A 100 10.87 -11.79 -2.96
C TYR A 100 10.32 -12.44 -1.71
N ARG A 101 9.00 -12.35 -1.51
CA ARG A 101 8.30 -12.93 -0.36
C ARG A 101 7.33 -14.00 -0.83
N PHE A 102 7.41 -15.18 -0.25
CA PHE A 102 6.58 -16.35 -0.51
C PHE A 102 5.86 -16.74 0.77
N CYS A 103 4.54 -16.56 0.83
CA CYS A 103 3.74 -17.04 1.95
C CYS A 103 2.86 -18.21 1.50
N GLY A 104 2.44 -19.06 2.46
CA GLY A 104 1.63 -20.25 2.19
C GLY A 104 2.44 -21.50 1.86
N LEU A 105 3.77 -21.47 2.05
CA LEU A 105 4.62 -22.64 1.85
C LEU A 105 4.59 -23.58 3.06
N LYS A 106 4.59 -24.87 2.79
CA LYS A 106 4.78 -25.96 3.74
C LYS A 106 6.23 -26.43 3.67
N THR A 107 6.86 -26.67 4.82
CA THR A 107 8.23 -27.20 4.94
C THR A 107 9.24 -26.53 4.01
N PRO A 108 9.41 -25.19 4.09
CA PRO A 108 10.33 -24.47 3.21
C PRO A 108 11.79 -24.86 3.51
N LYS A 109 12.59 -24.94 2.46
CA LYS A 109 14.04 -25.09 2.54
C LYS A 109 14.65 -23.70 2.76
N LEU A 110 15.41 -23.57 3.85
CA LEU A 110 16.07 -22.30 4.24
C LEU A 110 17.57 -22.36 3.97
N GLY A 111 18.17 -21.17 3.82
CA GLY A 111 19.59 -20.99 3.55
C GLY A 111 19.88 -20.86 2.06
N HIS A 112 21.08 -21.21 1.67
CA HIS A 112 21.56 -21.05 0.30
C HIS A 112 20.94 -22.07 -0.66
N LEU A 113 20.45 -21.57 -1.80
CA LEU A 113 19.84 -22.38 -2.87
C LEU A 113 20.45 -22.04 -4.23
N GLN A 114 20.66 -23.07 -5.03
CA GLN A 114 21.01 -22.91 -6.43
C GLN A 114 19.73 -22.62 -7.26
N SER A 115 19.91 -22.00 -8.44
CA SER A 115 18.82 -21.82 -9.41
C SER A 115 18.10 -23.14 -9.69
N GLY A 116 16.77 -23.11 -9.71
CA GLY A 116 15.93 -24.29 -9.97
C GLY A 116 15.79 -25.26 -8.78
N GLN A 117 16.43 -25.03 -7.65
CA GLN A 117 16.19 -25.83 -6.45
C GLN A 117 14.82 -25.53 -5.84
N ALA A 118 14.12 -26.57 -5.38
CA ALA A 118 12.83 -26.43 -4.74
C ALA A 118 12.96 -25.63 -3.42
N ILE A 119 12.11 -24.63 -3.25
CA ILE A 119 12.00 -23.84 -2.01
C ILE A 119 11.00 -24.48 -1.04
N GLY A 120 9.88 -24.96 -1.55
CA GLY A 120 8.82 -25.57 -0.73
C GLY A 120 7.58 -25.84 -1.55
N THR A 121 6.57 -26.46 -0.93
CA THR A 121 5.29 -26.79 -1.54
C THR A 121 4.17 -25.99 -0.88
N GLY A 122 3.01 -25.90 -1.50
CA GLY A 122 1.85 -25.23 -0.91
C GLY A 122 0.58 -25.47 -1.71
N ASP A 123 -0.57 -25.19 -1.12
CA ASP A 123 -1.84 -25.22 -1.84
C ASP A 123 -2.08 -23.91 -2.59
N THR A 124 -1.72 -22.80 -1.92
CA THR A 124 -1.77 -21.45 -2.49
C THR A 124 -0.49 -20.72 -2.13
N LEU A 125 0.14 -20.09 -3.11
CA LEU A 125 1.29 -19.20 -2.94
C LEU A 125 0.81 -17.76 -2.95
N GLN A 126 1.19 -16.98 -1.95
CA GLN A 126 1.12 -15.51 -1.99
C GLN A 126 2.52 -14.99 -2.31
N PHE A 127 2.68 -14.48 -3.51
CA PHE A 127 3.96 -13.98 -4.03
C PHE A 127 3.98 -12.46 -4.03
N ALA A 128 5.00 -11.87 -3.43
CA ALA A 128 5.23 -10.43 -3.50
C ALA A 128 6.67 -10.12 -3.92
N ALA A 129 6.83 -9.15 -4.82
CA ALA A 129 8.11 -8.55 -5.14
C ALA A 129 8.25 -7.21 -4.40
N LEU A 130 9.38 -7.02 -3.73
CA LEU A 130 9.69 -5.84 -2.96
C LEU A 130 10.93 -5.18 -3.57
N LEU A 131 10.82 -3.89 -3.90
CA LEU A 131 11.92 -3.08 -4.41
C LEU A 131 12.48 -2.18 -3.32
N ARG A 132 13.79 -2.19 -3.14
CA ARG A 132 14.48 -1.34 -2.18
C ARG A 132 14.45 0.11 -2.64
N GLN A 133 13.93 0.99 -1.79
CA GLN A 133 13.87 2.41 -2.03
C GLN A 133 15.15 3.12 -1.57
N PRO A 134 15.48 4.32 -2.10
CA PRO A 134 16.66 5.09 -1.67
C PRO A 134 16.69 5.41 -0.17
N ASN A 135 15.52 5.49 0.48
CA ASN A 135 15.39 5.72 1.93
C ASN A 135 15.56 4.44 2.76
N GLY A 136 15.96 3.31 2.15
CA GLY A 136 16.15 2.01 2.78
C GLY A 136 14.87 1.21 3.04
N LYS A 137 13.69 1.75 2.73
CA LYS A 137 12.41 1.04 2.85
C LYS A 137 12.17 0.14 1.64
N TRP A 138 11.27 -0.81 1.81
CA TRP A 138 10.83 -1.70 0.74
C TRP A 138 9.45 -1.27 0.24
N ALA A 139 9.30 -1.16 -1.08
CA ALA A 139 8.03 -0.90 -1.74
C ALA A 139 7.58 -2.15 -2.48
N LEU A 140 6.29 -2.44 -2.38
CA LEU A 140 5.66 -3.51 -3.14
C LEU A 140 5.58 -3.09 -4.60
N VAL A 141 6.01 -3.98 -5.50
CA VAL A 141 5.99 -3.77 -6.96
C VAL A 141 5.41 -4.99 -7.65
N GLU A 142 4.90 -4.80 -8.85
CA GLU A 142 4.45 -5.92 -9.67
C GLU A 142 5.65 -6.81 -10.02
N PRO A 143 5.58 -8.14 -9.76
CA PRO A 143 6.63 -9.05 -10.16
C PRO A 143 6.65 -9.23 -11.68
N ASP A 144 7.85 -9.33 -12.23
CA ASP A 144 8.04 -9.66 -13.63
C ASP A 144 7.51 -11.08 -13.93
N LYS A 145 6.81 -11.23 -15.06
CA LYS A 145 6.20 -12.49 -15.44
C LYS A 145 7.22 -13.60 -15.63
N SER A 146 8.39 -13.30 -16.17
CA SER A 146 9.46 -14.28 -16.37
C SER A 146 10.04 -14.78 -15.05
N LEU A 147 10.08 -13.92 -14.05
CA LEU A 147 10.47 -14.29 -12.69
C LEU A 147 9.46 -15.27 -12.06
N LEU A 148 8.17 -14.97 -12.21
CA LEU A 148 7.10 -15.89 -11.75
C LEU A 148 7.18 -17.24 -12.45
N GLU A 149 7.40 -17.24 -13.77
CA GLU A 149 7.54 -18.49 -14.52
C GLU A 149 8.72 -19.34 -14.05
N ARG A 150 9.89 -18.72 -13.78
CA ARG A 150 11.04 -19.42 -13.19
C ARG A 150 10.78 -19.91 -11.78
N THR A 151 9.99 -19.17 -11.00
CA THR A 151 9.60 -19.62 -9.64
C THR A 151 8.64 -20.78 -9.64
N LEU A 152 7.78 -20.90 -10.66
CA LEU A 152 6.72 -21.90 -10.73
C LEU A 152 7.10 -23.16 -11.51
N LYS A 153 8.21 -23.15 -12.25
CA LYS A 153 8.70 -24.29 -13.02
C LYS A 153 10.14 -24.62 -12.65
N PRO A 154 10.51 -25.90 -12.56
CA PRO A 154 11.92 -26.29 -12.47
C PRO A 154 12.65 -25.84 -13.74
N GLN A 155 13.86 -25.33 -13.56
CA GLN A 155 14.78 -24.94 -14.66
C GLN A 155 15.68 -26.11 -15.00
#